data_0ad30e5c774f67e5485dc66036f74d21
#
_entry.id   0ad30e5c774f67e5485dc66036f74d21
#
_cell.length_a   1.000
_cell.length_b   1.000
_cell.length_c   1.000
_cell.angle_alpha   90.00
_cell.angle_beta   90.00
_cell.angle_gamma   90.00
#
_symmetry.space_group_name_H-M   'P 1'
#
loop_
_entity.id
_entity.type
_entity.pdbx_description
1 polymer ?
#
loop_
_entity_poly.entity_id
_entity_poly.type
_entity_poly.pdbx_seq_one_letter_code
_entity_poly.pdbx_strand_id
1 'polypeptide(L)'
;YYISAEFLIGKLLSNNLINLGIYDDVAAFLKENGKAIADIEEVEPEPSLGNGGLGRLAACFLDSMATLNLHGDGVGLNYHMGLFKQVFDHNFQKETPNPWIEKDSWLIKTNVSYPVSFGDLTVTSRMYDIEVTGYEGRTNKLHLFDVETVDESIVKGDSIDFDKSDIAKNLTLFLYPDDSDEQGRLLRIYQQYFMVSNGAQFILKECEEKG
;
A
#
# COMPACT_ATOMS: atom_id res chain seq x y z
N TYR A 1 16.52 2.43 -4.62
CA TYR A 1 15.09 2.11 -4.61
C TYR A 1 14.87 0.62 -4.42
N TYR A 2 13.86 0.27 -3.63
CA TYR A 2 13.41 -1.11 -3.42
C TYR A 2 12.03 -1.29 -4.09
N ILE A 3 11.99 -1.99 -5.22
CA ILE A 3 10.76 -2.23 -5.97
C ILE A 3 10.18 -3.57 -5.54
N SER A 4 8.95 -3.59 -5.05
CA SER A 4 8.28 -4.81 -4.60
C SER A 4 6.79 -4.76 -4.89
N ALA A 5 6.22 -5.92 -5.21
CA ALA A 5 4.77 -6.08 -5.35
C ALA A 5 4.04 -5.98 -4.00
N GLU A 6 4.75 -6.16 -2.88
CA GLU A 6 4.20 -6.15 -1.54
C GLU A 6 5.05 -5.34 -0.57
N PHE A 7 4.37 -4.63 0.34
CA PHE A 7 4.97 -3.99 1.50
C PHE A 7 4.07 -4.20 2.72
N LEU A 8 4.33 -5.24 3.51
CA LEU A 8 3.57 -5.53 4.73
C LEU A 8 4.12 -4.68 5.89
N ILE A 9 3.78 -3.40 5.87
CA ILE A 9 4.30 -2.41 6.83
C ILE A 9 3.60 -2.46 8.19
N GLY A 10 2.38 -3.00 8.26
CA GLY A 10 1.59 -3.03 9.49
C GLY A 10 1.01 -1.67 9.87
N LYS A 11 0.48 -1.57 11.08
CA LYS A 11 0.00 -0.31 11.66
C LYS A 11 1.17 0.61 11.99
N LEU A 12 1.03 1.90 11.75
CA LEU A 12 2.13 2.86 11.80
C LEU A 12 2.14 3.74 13.06
N LEU A 13 1.00 3.93 13.74
CA LEU A 13 0.91 4.86 14.85
C LEU A 13 1.95 4.57 15.94
N SER A 14 1.89 3.42 16.56
CA SER A 14 2.83 3.08 17.64
C SER A 14 4.25 2.91 17.15
N ASN A 15 4.44 2.34 15.95
CA ASN A 15 5.76 2.25 15.34
C ASN A 15 6.40 3.65 15.20
N ASN A 16 5.66 4.61 14.69
CA ASN A 16 6.16 5.98 14.50
C ASN A 16 6.42 6.67 15.86
N LEU A 17 5.52 6.53 16.84
CA LEU A 17 5.71 7.11 18.16
C LEU A 17 6.94 6.54 18.89
N ILE A 18 7.18 5.23 18.79
CA ILE A 18 8.36 4.56 19.33
C ILE A 18 9.62 5.06 18.62
N ASN A 19 9.61 5.09 17.29
CA ASN A 19 10.77 5.49 16.49
C ASN A 19 11.13 6.97 16.68
N LEU A 20 10.14 7.82 16.97
CA LEU A 20 10.33 9.23 17.33
C LEU A 20 10.69 9.45 18.80
N GLY A 21 10.65 8.42 19.64
CA GLY A 21 10.97 8.50 21.07
C GLY A 21 9.92 9.22 21.94
N ILE A 22 8.67 9.33 21.47
CA ILE A 22 7.58 10.05 22.14
C ILE A 22 6.40 9.17 22.56
N TYR A 23 6.53 7.85 22.44
CA TYR A 23 5.44 6.91 22.75
C TYR A 23 4.94 7.04 24.20
N ASP A 24 5.87 7.05 25.16
CA ASP A 24 5.52 7.12 26.60
C ASP A 24 4.86 8.44 26.97
N ASP A 25 5.32 9.55 26.38
CA ASP A 25 4.73 10.89 26.63
C ASP A 25 3.30 10.96 26.09
N VAL A 26 3.07 10.45 24.87
CA VAL A 26 1.72 10.38 24.29
C VAL A 26 0.82 9.45 25.06
N ALA A 27 1.29 8.29 25.48
CA ALA A 27 0.53 7.34 26.28
C ALA A 27 0.14 7.93 27.66
N ALA A 28 1.07 8.65 28.31
CA ALA A 28 0.81 9.35 29.58
C ALA A 28 -0.25 10.44 29.40
N PHE A 29 -0.11 11.29 28.37
CA PHE A 29 -1.08 12.34 28.07
C PHE A 29 -2.48 11.79 27.79
N LEU A 30 -2.60 10.71 27.02
CA LEU A 30 -3.88 10.06 26.75
C LEU A 30 -4.50 9.51 28.04
N LYS A 31 -3.70 8.88 28.90
CA LYS A 31 -4.15 8.34 30.19
C LYS A 31 -4.67 9.42 31.13
N GLU A 32 -4.03 10.59 31.21
CA GLU A 32 -4.49 11.74 31.96
C GLU A 32 -5.85 12.26 31.46
N ASN A 33 -6.15 12.07 30.18
CA ASN A 33 -7.41 12.44 29.54
C ASN A 33 -8.42 11.26 29.46
N GLY A 34 -8.19 10.19 30.23
CA GLY A 34 -9.11 9.05 30.36
C GLY A 34 -9.18 8.15 29.11
N LYS A 35 -8.13 8.13 28.31
CA LYS A 35 -8.01 7.30 27.09
C LYS A 35 -6.82 6.35 27.20
N ALA A 36 -6.89 5.20 26.55
CA ALA A 36 -5.75 4.32 26.39
C ALA A 36 -5.23 4.39 24.95
N ILE A 37 -3.90 4.37 24.78
CA ILE A 37 -3.29 4.36 23.46
C ILE A 37 -3.70 3.10 22.68
N ALA A 38 -3.85 1.97 23.36
CA ALA A 38 -4.31 0.72 22.75
C ALA A 38 -5.69 0.83 22.08
N ASP A 39 -6.61 1.63 22.64
CA ASP A 39 -7.95 1.85 22.07
C ASP A 39 -7.84 2.64 20.74
N ILE A 40 -6.84 3.51 20.63
CA ILE A 40 -6.58 4.29 19.41
C ILE A 40 -5.90 3.41 18.37
N GLU A 41 -4.92 2.59 18.76
CA GLU A 41 -4.27 1.62 17.91
C GLU A 41 -5.25 0.61 17.30
N GLU A 42 -6.28 0.21 18.06
CA GLU A 42 -7.27 -0.76 17.60
C GLU A 42 -8.08 -0.23 16.41
N VAL A 43 -8.43 1.05 16.41
CA VAL A 43 -9.22 1.67 15.35
C VAL A 43 -8.40 2.15 14.15
N GLU A 44 -7.06 2.11 14.22
CA GLU A 44 -6.19 2.45 13.11
C GLU A 44 -6.36 1.45 11.97
N PRO A 45 -6.71 1.89 10.74
CA PRO A 45 -6.75 0.99 9.59
C PRO A 45 -5.33 0.53 9.23
N GLU A 46 -5.15 -0.79 9.11
CA GLU A 46 -3.87 -1.35 8.67
C GLU A 46 -3.74 -1.24 7.14
N PRO A 47 -2.65 -0.64 6.63
CA PRO A 47 -2.39 -0.60 5.20
C PRO A 47 -2.32 -2.00 4.58
N SER A 48 -3.22 -2.28 3.65
CA SER A 48 -3.40 -3.62 3.07
C SER A 48 -2.52 -3.80 1.82
N LEU A 49 -1.20 -3.66 2.00
CA LEU A 49 -0.20 -3.59 0.92
C LEU A 49 0.69 -4.83 0.82
N GLY A 50 0.46 -5.84 1.61
CA GLY A 50 1.26 -7.07 1.60
C GLY A 50 0.56 -8.21 2.32
N ASN A 51 0.96 -9.45 2.04
CA ASN A 51 0.31 -10.65 2.57
C ASN A 51 1.26 -11.60 3.28
N GLY A 52 2.54 -11.62 2.94
CA GLY A 52 3.42 -12.66 3.45
C GLY A 52 4.89 -12.23 3.58
N GLY A 53 5.77 -13.22 3.48
CA GLY A 53 7.21 -13.05 3.69
C GLY A 53 7.86 -12.05 2.74
N LEU A 54 7.43 -12.00 1.48
CA LEU A 54 7.92 -11.02 0.51
C LEU A 54 7.65 -9.59 0.99
N GLY A 55 6.40 -9.31 1.36
CA GLY A 55 6.00 -7.98 1.83
C GLY A 55 6.62 -7.60 3.17
N ARG A 56 6.75 -8.56 4.09
CA ARG A 56 7.39 -8.29 5.39
C ARG A 56 8.88 -8.05 5.25
N LEU A 57 9.56 -8.78 4.37
CA LEU A 57 10.99 -8.54 4.09
C LEU A 57 11.21 -7.13 3.51
N ALA A 58 10.38 -6.72 2.55
CA ALA A 58 10.43 -5.38 1.97
C ALA A 58 10.24 -4.29 3.05
N ALA A 59 9.23 -4.45 3.92
CA ALA A 59 8.98 -3.53 5.02
C ALA A 59 10.16 -3.44 6.00
N CYS A 60 10.76 -4.58 6.39
CA CYS A 60 11.92 -4.60 7.26
C CYS A 60 13.14 -3.91 6.64
N PHE A 61 13.36 -4.05 5.34
CA PHE A 61 14.45 -3.33 4.67
C PHE A 61 14.23 -1.82 4.65
N LEU A 62 13.00 -1.35 4.39
CA LEU A 62 12.70 0.09 4.44
C LEU A 62 12.94 0.66 5.83
N ASP A 63 12.46 -0.01 6.87
CA ASP A 63 12.67 0.40 8.26
C ASP A 63 14.15 0.41 8.63
N SER A 64 14.88 -0.64 8.26
CA SER A 64 16.33 -0.74 8.51
C SER A 64 17.13 0.35 7.80
N MET A 65 16.81 0.66 6.54
CA MET A 65 17.46 1.74 5.82
C MET A 65 17.20 3.10 6.49
N ALA A 66 15.98 3.37 6.88
CA ALA A 66 15.62 4.59 7.59
C ALA A 66 16.34 4.70 8.95
N THR A 67 16.36 3.64 9.75
CA THR A 67 17.04 3.56 11.05
C THR A 67 18.56 3.76 10.91
N LEU A 68 19.18 3.21 9.86
CA LEU A 68 20.61 3.36 9.59
C LEU A 68 20.98 4.69 8.89
N ASN A 69 20.03 5.61 8.74
CA ASN A 69 20.22 6.88 8.03
C ASN A 69 20.61 6.73 6.54
N LEU A 70 20.25 5.61 5.92
CA LEU A 70 20.47 5.38 4.50
C LEU A 70 19.33 5.95 3.66
N HIS A 71 19.66 6.56 2.51
CA HIS A 71 18.67 6.95 1.52
C HIS A 71 18.16 5.69 0.81
N GLY A 72 16.88 5.36 1.01
CA GLY A 72 16.31 4.17 0.42
C GLY A 72 14.78 4.23 0.44
N ASP A 73 14.19 4.45 -0.73
CA ASP A 73 12.74 4.54 -0.87
C ASP A 73 12.18 3.25 -1.49
N GLY A 74 10.96 2.90 -1.09
CA GLY A 74 10.20 1.81 -1.66
C GLY A 74 9.37 2.26 -2.86
N VAL A 75 9.12 1.35 -3.80
CA VAL A 75 8.22 1.56 -4.93
C VAL A 75 7.30 0.36 -5.07
N GLY A 76 6.00 0.59 -5.05
CA GLY A 76 4.97 -0.45 -5.15
C GLY A 76 3.65 0.06 -5.72
N LEU A 77 2.58 -0.70 -5.50
CA LEU A 77 1.23 -0.35 -5.91
C LEU A 77 0.34 -0.04 -4.72
N ASN A 78 -0.58 0.90 -4.92
CA ASN A 78 -1.59 1.27 -3.94
C ASN A 78 -2.82 0.37 -4.11
N TYR A 79 -2.81 -0.82 -3.50
CA TYR A 79 -3.95 -1.72 -3.56
C TYR A 79 -5.07 -1.23 -2.65
N HIS A 80 -6.28 -1.09 -3.20
CA HIS A 80 -7.46 -0.63 -2.45
C HIS A 80 -7.99 -1.70 -1.48
N MET A 81 -7.87 -2.98 -1.86
CA MET A 81 -8.37 -4.14 -1.12
C MET A 81 -7.29 -5.24 -1.13
N GLY A 82 -6.06 -4.90 -0.67
CA GLY A 82 -4.89 -5.77 -0.81
C GLY A 82 -5.02 -7.10 -0.07
N LEU A 83 -5.47 -7.07 1.19
CA LEU A 83 -5.76 -8.25 1.99
C LEU A 83 -7.27 -8.50 2.06
N PHE A 84 -7.67 -9.77 2.22
CA PHE A 84 -9.06 -10.12 2.47
C PHE A 84 -9.35 -10.11 3.96
N LYS A 85 -10.51 -9.56 4.33
CA LYS A 85 -11.04 -9.74 5.67
C LYS A 85 -11.57 -11.16 5.80
N GLN A 86 -11.15 -11.87 6.84
CA GLN A 86 -11.63 -13.21 7.15
C GLN A 86 -12.86 -13.12 8.04
N VAL A 87 -13.97 -13.71 7.61
CA VAL A 87 -15.21 -13.80 8.38
C VAL A 87 -15.68 -15.26 8.47
N PHE A 88 -16.54 -15.56 9.44
CA PHE A 88 -17.20 -16.85 9.51
C PHE A 88 -18.63 -16.73 9.03
N ASP A 89 -18.99 -17.52 8.04
CA ASP A 89 -20.35 -17.64 7.52
C ASP A 89 -20.79 -19.11 7.62
N HIS A 90 -21.86 -19.38 8.36
CA HIS A 90 -22.35 -20.76 8.63
C HIS A 90 -21.25 -21.74 9.09
N ASN A 91 -20.35 -21.29 9.96
CA ASN A 91 -19.18 -22.04 10.47
C ASN A 91 -18.08 -22.33 9.42
N PHE A 92 -18.15 -21.75 8.25
CA PHE A 92 -17.07 -21.80 7.25
C PHE A 92 -16.34 -20.46 7.20
N GLN A 93 -15.03 -20.52 7.01
CA GLN A 93 -14.22 -19.34 6.75
C GLN A 93 -14.54 -18.80 5.36
N LYS A 94 -14.72 -17.49 5.27
CA LYS A 94 -15.00 -16.78 4.03
C LYS A 94 -14.15 -15.51 3.95
N GLU A 95 -13.60 -15.25 2.78
CA GLU A 95 -12.93 -14.00 2.44
C GLU A 95 -13.95 -12.96 1.99
N THR A 96 -13.74 -11.73 2.46
CA THR A 96 -14.51 -10.56 2.03
C THR A 96 -13.55 -9.40 1.71
N PRO A 97 -13.97 -8.41 0.92
CA PRO A 97 -13.17 -7.21 0.67
C PRO A 97 -12.79 -6.51 1.98
N ASN A 98 -11.59 -5.96 2.04
CA ASN A 98 -11.09 -5.22 3.20
C ASN A 98 -10.56 -3.85 2.76
N PRO A 99 -11.42 -2.88 2.42
CA PRO A 99 -10.99 -1.52 2.09
C PRO A 99 -10.34 -0.89 3.30
N TRP A 100 -9.19 -0.23 3.09
CA TRP A 100 -8.40 0.42 4.15
C TRP A 100 -8.10 1.89 3.86
N ILE A 101 -8.28 2.32 2.60
CA ILE A 101 -8.04 3.69 2.16
C ILE A 101 -9.22 4.54 2.60
N GLU A 102 -9.05 5.23 3.71
CA GLU A 102 -10.02 6.16 4.27
C GLU A 102 -9.48 7.59 4.20
N LYS A 103 -10.33 8.57 4.52
CA LYS A 103 -9.97 9.98 4.49
C LYS A 103 -8.75 10.30 5.38
N ASP A 104 -8.60 9.60 6.47
CA ASP A 104 -7.56 9.82 7.48
C ASP A 104 -6.47 8.72 7.45
N SER A 105 -6.29 8.06 6.30
CA SER A 105 -5.21 7.08 6.09
C SER A 105 -3.84 7.77 6.05
N TRP A 106 -2.78 6.98 6.20
CA TRP A 106 -1.39 7.46 6.12
C TRP A 106 -0.94 7.87 4.70
N LEU A 107 -1.81 7.75 3.70
CA LEU A 107 -1.52 8.07 2.31
C LEU A 107 -1.46 9.57 2.06
N ILE A 108 -0.36 10.03 1.50
CA ILE A 108 -0.16 11.42 1.07
C ILE A 108 -0.23 11.44 -0.45
N LYS A 109 -1.30 12.02 -1.00
CA LYS A 109 -1.44 12.18 -2.46
C LYS A 109 -0.41 13.16 -2.99
N THR A 110 0.34 12.76 -4.01
CA THR A 110 1.33 13.62 -4.68
C THR A 110 0.81 14.19 -6.01
N ASN A 111 1.59 15.08 -6.62
CA ASN A 111 1.33 15.58 -7.97
C ASN A 111 2.03 14.75 -9.06
N VAL A 112 2.71 13.67 -8.70
CA VAL A 112 3.40 12.79 -9.66
C VAL A 112 2.40 11.88 -10.34
N SER A 113 2.45 11.83 -11.66
CA SER A 113 1.53 11.08 -12.51
C SER A 113 2.26 10.66 -13.78
N TYR A 114 2.05 9.43 -14.23
CA TYR A 114 2.67 8.90 -15.44
C TYR A 114 1.65 8.16 -16.31
N PRO A 115 1.78 8.24 -17.66
CA PRO A 115 1.04 7.35 -18.55
C PRO A 115 1.69 5.97 -18.57
N VAL A 116 0.86 4.92 -18.60
CA VAL A 116 1.30 3.54 -18.82
C VAL A 116 0.45 2.92 -19.93
N SER A 117 1.09 2.46 -21.01
CA SER A 117 0.41 1.92 -22.17
C SER A 117 0.42 0.39 -22.19
N PHE A 118 -0.74 -0.18 -22.49
CA PHE A 118 -1.00 -1.60 -22.67
C PHE A 118 -1.55 -1.82 -24.08
N GLY A 119 -0.66 -1.92 -25.06
CA GLY A 119 -1.07 -1.90 -26.45
C GLY A 119 -1.78 -0.60 -26.82
N ASP A 120 -3.04 -0.68 -27.25
CA ASP A 120 -3.86 0.47 -27.64
C ASP A 120 -4.51 1.21 -26.44
N LEU A 121 -4.47 0.63 -25.24
CA LEU A 121 -4.98 1.25 -24.03
C LEU A 121 -3.85 1.96 -23.28
N THR A 122 -4.07 3.21 -22.92
CA THR A 122 -3.19 3.95 -22.00
C THR A 122 -3.98 4.37 -20.78
N VAL A 123 -3.44 4.04 -19.59
CA VAL A 123 -3.98 4.48 -18.31
C VAL A 123 -3.06 5.52 -17.69
N THR A 124 -3.61 6.36 -16.82
CA THR A 124 -2.84 7.34 -16.05
C THR A 124 -2.67 6.82 -14.62
N SER A 125 -1.45 6.86 -14.13
CA SER A 125 -1.16 6.58 -12.72
C SER A 125 -1.10 7.85 -11.88
N ARG A 126 -1.31 7.69 -10.58
CA ARG A 126 -1.07 8.69 -9.55
C ARG A 126 -0.19 8.10 -8.46
N MET A 127 0.82 8.84 -8.03
CA MET A 127 1.67 8.41 -6.92
C MET A 127 1.12 8.92 -5.58
N TYR A 128 1.16 8.06 -4.59
CA TYR A 128 0.92 8.34 -3.18
C TYR A 128 2.15 7.96 -2.37
N ASP A 129 2.43 8.70 -1.31
CA ASP A 129 3.52 8.42 -0.40
C ASP A 129 2.99 7.93 0.95
N ILE A 130 3.73 7.00 1.56
CA ILE A 130 3.68 6.73 3.00
C ILE A 130 5.07 6.99 3.54
N GLU A 131 5.15 7.73 4.64
CA GLU A 131 6.41 7.99 5.34
C GLU A 131 6.81 6.77 6.18
N VAL A 132 8.06 6.35 6.05
CA VAL A 132 8.67 5.26 6.78
C VAL A 132 9.70 5.85 7.74
N THR A 133 9.32 6.01 9.00
CA THR A 133 10.14 6.62 10.05
C THR A 133 11.03 5.57 10.69
N GLY A 134 12.35 5.75 10.63
CA GLY A 134 13.34 4.89 11.28
C GLY A 134 13.52 5.24 12.76
N TYR A 135 14.00 4.27 13.53
CA TYR A 135 14.30 4.46 14.97
C TYR A 135 15.46 5.44 15.16
N GLU A 136 15.19 6.60 15.78
CA GLU A 136 16.14 7.71 15.95
C GLU A 136 16.90 8.10 14.66
N GLY A 137 16.33 7.71 13.53
CA GLY A 137 16.92 7.87 12.21
C GLY A 137 16.17 8.88 11.35
N ARG A 138 16.34 8.69 10.04
CA ARG A 138 15.66 9.51 9.04
C ARG A 138 14.28 8.95 8.69
N THR A 139 13.48 9.75 8.04
CA THR A 139 12.27 9.30 7.35
C THR A 139 12.58 9.11 5.87
N ASN A 140 12.35 7.90 5.36
CA ASN A 140 12.32 7.56 3.94
C ASN A 140 10.87 7.46 3.46
N LYS A 141 10.65 7.13 2.19
CA LYS A 141 9.31 7.06 1.61
C LYS A 141 9.01 5.71 0.99
N LEU A 142 7.75 5.33 1.06
CA LEU A 142 7.17 4.29 0.25
C LEU A 142 6.27 4.94 -0.79
N HIS A 143 6.69 4.92 -2.06
CA HIS A 143 5.98 5.45 -3.20
C HIS A 143 5.04 4.37 -3.76
N LEU A 144 3.75 4.64 -3.76
CA LEU A 144 2.70 3.74 -4.20
C LEU A 144 1.98 4.30 -5.41
N PHE A 145 1.99 3.56 -6.50
CA PHE A 145 1.29 3.95 -7.72
C PHE A 145 -0.10 3.34 -7.79
N ASP A 146 -1.06 4.16 -8.16
CA ASP A 146 -2.46 3.80 -8.33
C ASP A 146 -2.92 4.15 -9.74
N VAL A 147 -3.87 3.42 -10.30
CA VAL A 147 -4.54 3.85 -11.54
C VAL A 147 -5.61 4.90 -11.19
N GLU A 148 -5.56 6.07 -11.84
CA GLU A 148 -6.48 7.19 -11.49
C GLU A 148 -7.97 6.87 -11.69
N THR A 149 -8.27 5.87 -12.50
CA THR A 149 -9.62 5.46 -12.86
C THR A 149 -10.12 4.23 -12.10
N VAL A 150 -9.40 3.82 -11.04
CA VAL A 150 -9.83 2.70 -10.20
C VAL A 150 -11.26 2.88 -9.71
N ASP A 151 -12.03 1.81 -9.74
CA ASP A 151 -13.46 1.84 -9.39
C ASP A 151 -13.81 0.68 -8.45
N GLU A 152 -13.86 0.97 -7.16
CA GLU A 152 -14.22 -0.02 -6.13
C GLU A 152 -15.65 -0.54 -6.28
N SER A 153 -16.55 0.20 -6.96
CA SER A 153 -17.95 -0.17 -7.12
C SER A 153 -18.20 -1.38 -8.03
N ILE A 154 -17.17 -1.79 -8.79
CA ILE A 154 -17.22 -3.03 -9.59
C ILE A 154 -17.18 -4.30 -8.73
N VAL A 155 -16.70 -4.20 -7.50
CA VAL A 155 -16.74 -5.27 -6.49
C VAL A 155 -18.12 -5.26 -5.82
N LYS A 156 -18.90 -6.31 -6.03
CA LYS A 156 -20.30 -6.34 -5.56
C LYS A 156 -20.44 -7.07 -4.22
N GLY A 157 -20.98 -6.35 -3.24
CA GLY A 157 -21.28 -6.90 -1.92
C GLY A 157 -20.05 -7.44 -1.20
N ASP A 158 -20.18 -8.60 -0.56
CA ASP A 158 -19.09 -9.30 0.13
C ASP A 158 -18.31 -10.26 -0.78
N SER A 159 -18.37 -10.09 -2.10
CA SER A 159 -17.64 -10.90 -3.07
C SER A 159 -16.24 -10.35 -3.27
N ILE A 160 -15.29 -11.23 -3.56
CA ILE A 160 -13.96 -10.90 -4.07
C ILE A 160 -13.88 -11.07 -5.58
N ASP A 161 -15.00 -11.43 -6.23
CA ASP A 161 -15.10 -11.57 -7.68
C ASP A 161 -15.51 -10.24 -8.32
N PHE A 162 -14.87 -9.92 -9.44
CA PHE A 162 -15.13 -8.73 -10.24
C PHE A 162 -14.77 -9.00 -11.71
N ASP A 163 -15.18 -8.12 -12.61
CA ASP A 163 -14.78 -8.17 -14.02
C ASP A 163 -13.28 -7.81 -14.16
N LYS A 164 -12.45 -8.81 -14.51
CA LYS A 164 -11.01 -8.68 -14.63
C LYS A 164 -10.57 -8.12 -16.00
N SER A 165 -11.50 -7.93 -16.94
CA SER A 165 -11.19 -7.47 -18.31
C SER A 165 -10.93 -5.96 -18.38
N ASP A 166 -11.56 -5.15 -17.53
CA ASP A 166 -11.43 -3.68 -17.53
C ASP A 166 -10.28 -3.23 -16.61
N ILE A 167 -9.03 -3.34 -17.12
CA ILE A 167 -7.83 -2.97 -16.35
C ILE A 167 -7.78 -1.49 -15.98
N ALA A 168 -8.49 -0.62 -16.68
CA ALA A 168 -8.57 0.79 -16.32
C ALA A 168 -9.29 1.00 -14.98
N LYS A 169 -10.13 0.04 -14.54
CA LYS A 169 -10.87 0.12 -13.28
C LYS A 169 -10.38 -0.83 -12.20
N ASN A 170 -9.70 -1.91 -12.57
CA ASN A 170 -9.42 -2.98 -11.61
C ASN A 170 -7.93 -3.19 -11.29
N LEU A 171 -7.02 -2.50 -11.99
CA LEU A 171 -5.59 -2.76 -11.96
C LEU A 171 -4.97 -2.70 -10.56
N THR A 172 -5.48 -1.83 -9.69
CA THR A 172 -4.99 -1.62 -8.31
C THR A 172 -6.03 -1.98 -7.23
N LEU A 173 -7.09 -2.75 -7.58
CA LEU A 173 -8.09 -3.15 -6.59
C LEU A 173 -7.54 -4.18 -5.60
N PHE A 174 -7.10 -5.34 -6.07
CA PHE A 174 -6.65 -6.45 -5.23
C PHE A 174 -5.17 -6.78 -5.47
N LEU A 175 -4.45 -7.08 -4.40
CA LEU A 175 -3.06 -7.54 -4.46
C LEU A 175 -2.96 -8.89 -5.21
N TYR A 176 -3.83 -9.84 -4.86
CA TYR A 176 -3.90 -11.15 -5.49
C TYR A 176 -5.31 -11.43 -5.99
N PRO A 177 -5.68 -10.90 -7.18
CA PRO A 177 -6.93 -11.30 -7.81
C PRO A 177 -6.90 -12.80 -8.12
N ASP A 178 -8.07 -13.44 -8.14
CA ASP A 178 -8.17 -14.85 -8.57
C ASP A 178 -7.59 -15.00 -9.97
N ASP A 179 -6.59 -15.88 -10.11
CA ASP A 179 -5.85 -16.16 -11.34
C ASP A 179 -6.09 -17.59 -11.87
N SER A 180 -7.18 -18.22 -11.45
CA SER A 180 -7.59 -19.55 -11.94
C SER A 180 -7.93 -19.53 -13.44
N ASP A 181 -8.37 -18.38 -13.96
CA ASP A 181 -8.67 -18.16 -15.37
C ASP A 181 -7.56 -17.36 -16.12
N GLU A 182 -7.73 -17.19 -17.42
CA GLU A 182 -6.77 -16.46 -18.26
C GLU A 182 -6.79 -14.95 -17.97
N GLN A 183 -7.95 -14.37 -17.69
CA GLN A 183 -8.09 -12.93 -17.44
C GLN A 183 -7.41 -12.57 -16.10
N GLY A 184 -7.56 -13.40 -15.07
CA GLY A 184 -6.87 -13.20 -13.81
C GLY A 184 -5.35 -13.30 -13.93
N ARG A 185 -4.85 -14.26 -14.71
CA ARG A 185 -3.40 -14.36 -14.98
C ARG A 185 -2.86 -13.15 -15.75
N LEU A 186 -3.61 -12.64 -16.74
CA LEU A 186 -3.25 -11.42 -17.46
C LEU A 186 -3.28 -10.20 -16.55
N LEU A 187 -4.29 -10.05 -15.71
CA LEU A 187 -4.38 -8.94 -14.76
C LEU A 187 -3.14 -8.89 -13.85
N ARG A 188 -2.68 -10.03 -13.34
CA ARG A 188 -1.45 -10.08 -12.53
C ARG A 188 -0.20 -9.67 -13.31
N ILE A 189 -0.10 -10.03 -14.59
CA ILE A 189 1.00 -9.56 -15.47
C ILE A 189 0.91 -8.04 -15.66
N TYR A 190 -0.29 -7.53 -15.90
CA TYR A 190 -0.51 -6.09 -16.07
C TYR A 190 -0.19 -5.29 -14.80
N GLN A 191 -0.51 -5.81 -13.62
CA GLN A 191 -0.10 -5.22 -12.34
C GLN A 191 1.42 -5.09 -12.23
N GLN A 192 2.17 -6.16 -12.54
CA GLN A 192 3.63 -6.15 -12.53
C GLN A 192 4.21 -5.14 -13.55
N TYR A 193 3.66 -5.14 -14.76
CA TYR A 193 4.08 -4.19 -15.78
C TYR A 193 3.80 -2.74 -15.37
N PHE A 194 2.62 -2.46 -14.83
CA PHE A 194 2.23 -1.14 -14.34
C PHE A 194 3.18 -0.66 -13.24
N MET A 195 3.47 -1.50 -12.27
CA MET A 195 4.40 -1.19 -11.17
C MET A 195 5.80 -0.85 -11.69
N VAL A 196 6.36 -1.72 -12.52
CA VAL A 196 7.73 -1.53 -13.04
C VAL A 196 7.81 -0.33 -13.98
N SER A 197 6.81 -0.12 -14.84
CA SER A 197 6.76 1.04 -15.73
C SER A 197 6.74 2.36 -14.95
N ASN A 198 5.90 2.46 -13.93
CA ASN A 198 5.85 3.65 -13.06
C ASN A 198 7.15 3.86 -12.30
N GLY A 199 7.70 2.80 -11.69
CA GLY A 199 8.97 2.85 -10.98
C GLY A 199 10.12 3.31 -11.87
N ALA A 200 10.20 2.79 -13.10
CA ALA A 200 11.24 3.17 -14.07
C ALA A 200 11.11 4.65 -14.48
N GLN A 201 9.90 5.11 -14.80
CA GLN A 201 9.66 6.52 -15.16
C GLN A 201 10.01 7.46 -14.01
N PHE A 202 9.63 7.10 -12.78
CA PHE A 202 9.93 7.87 -11.58
C PHE A 202 11.43 7.97 -11.32
N ILE A 203 12.14 6.85 -11.32
CA ILE A 203 13.59 6.80 -11.07
C ILE A 203 14.37 7.56 -12.15
N LEU A 204 14.01 7.38 -13.42
CA LEU A 204 14.67 8.09 -14.53
C LEU A 204 14.50 9.60 -14.40
N LYS A 205 13.27 10.04 -14.11
CA LYS A 205 13.00 11.48 -13.92
C LYS A 205 13.80 12.08 -12.76
N GLU A 206 13.86 11.37 -11.62
CA GLU A 206 14.70 11.82 -10.51
C GLU A 206 16.19 11.88 -10.85
N CYS A 207 16.70 10.92 -11.62
CA CYS A 207 18.10 10.94 -12.09
C CYS A 207 18.34 12.12 -13.01
N GLU A 208 17.44 12.45 -13.91
CA GLU A 208 17.55 13.62 -14.80
C GLU A 208 17.53 14.95 -14.03
N GLU A 209 16.70 15.06 -12.97
CA GLU A 209 16.61 16.26 -12.14
C GLU A 209 17.85 16.48 -11.23
N LYS A 210 18.51 15.39 -10.84
CA LYS A 210 19.69 15.45 -9.96
C LYS A 210 21.03 15.57 -10.71
N GLY A 211 21.05 15.39 -12.03
CA GLY A 211 22.20 15.50 -12.93
C GLY A 211 23.08 14.24 -12.92
#